data_95ea0ba04f42c6ed5f31c00e582bc3e8
#
_entry.id   95ea0ba04f42c6ed5f31c00e582bc3e8
#
_cell.length_a   1.000
_cell.length_b   1.000
_cell.length_c   1.000
_cell.angle_alpha   90.00
_cell.angle_beta   90.00
_cell.angle_gamma   90.00
#
_symmetry.space_group_name_H-M   'P 1'
#
loop_
_entity.id
_entity.type
_entity.pdbx_description
1 polymer ?
#
loop_
_entity_poly.entity_id
_entity_poly.type
_entity_poly.pdbx_seq_one_letter_code
_entity_poly.pdbx_strand_id
1 'polypeptide(L)'
;MKSINIGLLSAMPEEIGNTIANLENVTSKKYGDLTIYYGKLKKKVVNYESIYITLAWSGWGKVSAARAITRIISGTNKIDLIIFTGVAGAANKNLSQWDIVIANEVIQHDMDSRPFFEKFVLPPLKKAKLT
;
A
#
# COMPACT_ATOMS: atom_id res chain seq x y z
N MET A 1 -11.59 8.39 22.00
CA MET A 1 -10.47 8.24 21.02
C MET A 1 -11.05 7.65 19.75
N LYS A 2 -10.46 7.92 18.59
CA LYS A 2 -10.97 7.48 17.28
C LYS A 2 -10.26 6.18 16.86
N SER A 3 -11.00 5.20 16.34
CA SER A 3 -10.40 4.04 15.67
C SER A 3 -10.08 4.38 14.22
N ILE A 4 -9.04 3.75 13.66
CA ILE A 4 -8.60 3.93 12.27
C ILE A 4 -8.46 2.57 11.59
N ASN A 5 -8.85 2.50 10.30
CA ASN A 5 -8.69 1.34 9.44
C ASN A 5 -7.61 1.62 8.40
N ILE A 6 -6.54 0.85 8.42
CA ILE A 6 -5.40 1.00 7.52
C ILE A 6 -5.39 -0.17 6.53
N GLY A 7 -5.37 0.15 5.24
CA GLY A 7 -5.05 -0.80 4.18
C GLY A 7 -3.53 -0.86 3.99
N LEU A 8 -2.92 -2.01 4.24
CA LEU A 8 -1.49 -2.24 4.07
C LEU A 8 -1.27 -3.16 2.88
N LEU A 9 -0.51 -2.70 1.90
CA LEU A 9 -0.18 -3.45 0.70
C LEU A 9 1.34 -3.55 0.53
N SER A 10 1.80 -4.71 0.10
CA SER A 10 3.16 -4.94 -0.39
C SER A 10 3.14 -5.77 -1.68
N ALA A 11 4.28 -5.97 -2.31
CA ALA A 11 4.39 -6.89 -3.44
C ALA A 11 4.61 -8.33 -2.98
N MET A 12 5.35 -8.53 -1.90
CA MET A 12 5.77 -9.85 -1.41
C MET A 12 5.49 -10.02 0.09
N PRO A 13 5.30 -11.27 0.56
CA PRO A 13 5.07 -11.52 1.98
C PRO A 13 6.25 -11.12 2.87
N GLU A 14 7.48 -11.19 2.36
CA GLU A 14 8.70 -10.81 3.08
C GLU A 14 8.72 -9.31 3.44
N GLU A 15 8.12 -8.46 2.61
CA GLU A 15 8.02 -7.01 2.82
C GLU A 15 7.03 -6.63 3.93
N ILE A 16 6.12 -7.53 4.26
CA ILE A 16 5.17 -7.39 5.38
C ILE A 16 5.83 -7.77 6.71
N GLY A 17 6.86 -8.61 6.66
CA GLY A 17 7.58 -9.06 7.84
C GLY A 17 6.65 -9.66 8.89
N ASN A 18 6.83 -9.28 10.14
CA ASN A 18 6.06 -9.79 11.27
C ASN A 18 4.72 -9.07 11.49
N THR A 19 4.21 -8.31 10.54
CA THR A 19 2.99 -7.51 10.73
C THR A 19 1.82 -8.39 11.14
N ILE A 20 1.60 -9.53 10.48
CA ILE A 20 0.48 -10.45 10.81
C ILE A 20 0.61 -10.97 12.25
N ALA A 21 1.81 -11.32 12.69
CA ALA A 21 2.06 -11.79 14.05
C ALA A 21 1.79 -10.70 15.12
N ASN A 22 1.83 -9.44 14.74
CA ASN A 22 1.53 -8.29 15.60
C ASN A 22 0.04 -7.90 15.60
N LEU A 23 -0.82 -8.68 14.92
CA LEU A 23 -2.27 -8.50 14.95
C LEU A 23 -2.92 -9.49 15.93
N GLU A 24 -4.03 -9.08 16.49
CA GLU A 24 -4.98 -9.92 17.23
C GLU A 24 -6.27 -10.11 16.44
N ASN A 25 -7.02 -11.17 16.73
CA ASN A 25 -8.27 -11.52 16.06
C ASN A 25 -8.12 -11.62 14.53
N VAL A 26 -7.03 -12.23 14.08
CA VAL A 26 -6.70 -12.34 12.66
C VAL A 26 -7.70 -13.27 11.96
N THR A 27 -8.30 -12.74 10.91
CA THR A 27 -9.11 -13.50 9.95
C THR A 27 -8.56 -13.30 8.55
N SER A 28 -8.92 -14.17 7.62
CA SER A 28 -8.50 -14.01 6.22
C SER A 28 -9.61 -14.40 5.27
N LYS A 29 -9.57 -13.81 4.06
CA LYS A 29 -10.47 -14.14 2.97
C LYS A 29 -9.68 -14.26 1.67
N LYS A 30 -9.91 -15.37 0.96
CA LYS A 30 -9.24 -15.67 -0.30
C LYS A 30 -10.08 -15.24 -1.50
N TYR A 31 -9.44 -14.63 -2.50
CA TYR A 31 -10.04 -14.18 -3.74
C TYR A 31 -9.15 -14.63 -4.92
N GLY A 32 -9.36 -15.88 -5.36
CA GLY A 32 -8.45 -16.53 -6.30
C GLY A 32 -7.09 -16.79 -5.65
N ASP A 33 -6.05 -16.22 -6.19
CA ASP A 33 -4.66 -16.25 -5.69
C ASP A 33 -4.38 -15.18 -4.63
N LEU A 34 -5.23 -14.16 -4.50
CA LEU A 34 -5.09 -13.09 -3.51
C LEU A 34 -5.72 -13.48 -2.18
N THR A 35 -4.95 -13.39 -1.10
CA THR A 35 -5.47 -13.52 0.26
C THR A 35 -5.41 -12.17 0.97
N ILE A 36 -6.50 -11.75 1.56
CA ILE A 36 -6.59 -10.55 2.38
C ILE A 36 -6.74 -10.95 3.83
N TYR A 37 -5.89 -10.40 4.68
CA TYR A 37 -5.90 -10.59 6.12
C TYR A 37 -6.50 -9.38 6.81
N TYR A 38 -7.22 -9.61 7.88
CA TYR A 38 -7.84 -8.59 8.72
C TYR A 38 -7.45 -8.84 10.16
N GLY A 39 -7.16 -7.79 10.90
CA GLY A 39 -6.84 -7.93 12.32
C GLY A 39 -6.73 -6.58 13.00
N LYS A 40 -6.65 -6.60 14.31
CA LYS A 40 -6.44 -5.41 15.12
C LYS A 40 -4.99 -5.36 15.60
N LEU A 41 -4.34 -4.23 15.54
CA LEU A 41 -2.96 -4.07 15.99
C LEU A 41 -2.90 -4.27 17.52
N LYS A 42 -2.04 -5.18 18.00
CA LYS A 42 -1.83 -5.47 19.41
C LYS A 42 -1.26 -4.27 20.16
N LYS A 43 -0.36 -3.53 19.52
CA LYS A 43 0.31 -2.38 20.11
C LYS A 43 -0.65 -1.20 20.20
N LYS A 44 -0.81 -0.65 21.39
CA LYS A 44 -1.51 0.64 21.59
C LYS A 44 -0.68 1.77 21.00
N VAL A 45 -1.35 2.64 20.25
CA VAL A 45 -0.74 3.85 19.67
C VAL A 45 -1.43 5.06 20.28
N VAL A 46 -0.62 6.03 20.68
CA VAL A 46 -1.12 7.29 21.26
C VAL A 46 -2.11 7.94 20.27
N ASN A 47 -3.20 8.48 20.81
CA ASN A 47 -4.29 9.13 20.07
C ASN A 47 -5.27 8.18 19.34
N TYR A 48 -5.05 6.88 19.32
CA TYR A 48 -6.01 5.93 18.76
C TYR A 48 -6.49 4.92 19.80
N GLU A 49 -7.79 4.64 19.79
CA GLU A 49 -8.39 3.58 20.61
C GLU A 49 -8.06 2.22 20.05
N SER A 50 -8.18 2.07 18.75
CA SER A 50 -7.87 0.84 18.02
C SER A 50 -7.39 1.16 16.61
N ILE A 51 -6.42 0.36 16.14
CA ILE A 51 -5.97 0.37 14.75
C ILE A 51 -6.29 -0.98 14.14
N TYR A 52 -7.13 -0.99 13.12
CA TYR A 52 -7.47 -2.16 12.34
C TYR A 52 -6.65 -2.17 11.06
N ILE A 53 -6.11 -3.32 10.71
CA ILE A 53 -5.28 -3.52 9.53
C ILE A 53 -6.00 -4.47 8.58
N THR A 54 -6.15 -4.02 7.35
CA THR A 54 -6.51 -4.86 6.19
C THR A 54 -5.27 -4.99 5.34
N LEU A 55 -4.73 -6.20 5.20
CA LEU A 55 -3.40 -6.44 4.69
C LEU A 55 -3.42 -7.47 3.57
N ALA A 56 -2.63 -7.23 2.51
CA ALA A 56 -2.37 -8.19 1.45
C ALA A 56 -1.00 -7.96 0.81
N TRP A 57 -0.48 -8.98 0.10
CA TRP A 57 0.59 -8.83 -0.87
C TRP A 57 0.05 -9.13 -2.28
N SER A 58 0.39 -8.27 -3.22
CA SER A 58 -0.22 -8.28 -4.55
C SER A 58 0.41 -9.25 -5.54
N GLY A 59 1.63 -9.67 -5.30
CA GLY A 59 2.54 -10.09 -6.36
C GLY A 59 3.15 -8.89 -7.09
N TRP A 60 4.00 -9.14 -8.05
CA TRP A 60 4.74 -8.11 -8.77
C TRP A 60 3.90 -7.43 -9.86
N GLY A 61 4.22 -6.19 -10.12
CA GLY A 61 3.71 -5.42 -11.25
C GLY A 61 2.47 -4.58 -10.94
N LYS A 62 2.27 -3.54 -11.74
CA LYS A 62 1.23 -2.52 -11.57
C LYS A 62 -0.19 -3.10 -11.63
N VAL A 63 -0.44 -4.05 -12.50
CA VAL A 63 -1.75 -4.70 -12.63
C VAL A 63 -2.09 -5.49 -11.36
N SER A 64 -1.13 -6.25 -10.82
CA SER A 64 -1.29 -6.99 -9.57
C SER A 64 -1.54 -6.05 -8.40
N ALA A 65 -0.77 -4.96 -8.30
CA ALA A 65 -0.95 -3.94 -7.27
C ALA A 65 -2.33 -3.26 -7.37
N ALA A 66 -2.75 -2.85 -8.57
CA ALA A 66 -4.06 -2.24 -8.80
C ALA A 66 -5.21 -3.18 -8.42
N ARG A 67 -5.11 -4.45 -8.80
CA ARG A 67 -6.09 -5.49 -8.43
C ARG A 67 -6.21 -5.64 -6.92
N ALA A 68 -5.08 -5.75 -6.23
CA ALA A 68 -5.06 -5.98 -4.80
C ALA A 68 -5.59 -4.77 -4.02
N ILE A 69 -5.14 -3.56 -4.35
CA ILE A 69 -5.59 -2.35 -3.67
C ILE A 69 -7.07 -2.06 -3.92
N THR A 70 -7.56 -2.28 -5.14
CA THR A 70 -8.98 -2.16 -5.44
C THR A 70 -9.80 -3.10 -4.57
N ARG A 71 -9.32 -4.32 -4.36
CA ARG A 71 -10.02 -5.31 -3.52
C ARG A 71 -10.02 -4.92 -2.04
N ILE A 72 -8.93 -4.33 -1.55
CA ILE A 72 -8.83 -3.79 -0.18
C ILE A 72 -9.85 -2.65 0.00
N ILE A 73 -9.87 -1.68 -0.91
CA ILE A 73 -10.74 -0.50 -0.83
C ILE A 73 -12.23 -0.86 -0.96
N SER A 74 -12.55 -1.81 -1.87
CA SER A 74 -13.92 -2.26 -2.13
C SER A 74 -14.41 -3.30 -1.12
N GLY A 75 -13.63 -3.59 -0.09
CA GLY A 75 -14.00 -4.51 0.99
C GLY A 75 -15.11 -3.94 1.87
N THR A 76 -15.55 -4.74 2.85
CA THR A 76 -16.63 -4.36 3.78
C THR A 76 -16.23 -3.25 4.77
N ASN A 77 -14.93 -3.13 5.06
CA ASN A 77 -14.42 -2.15 6.01
C ASN A 77 -13.99 -0.89 5.25
N LYS A 78 -14.51 0.26 5.69
CA LYS A 78 -14.03 1.55 5.20
C LYS A 78 -12.55 1.69 5.53
N ILE A 79 -11.71 1.95 4.53
CA ILE A 79 -10.28 2.23 4.71
C ILE A 79 -10.09 3.73 4.84
N ASP A 80 -9.41 4.15 5.91
CA ASP A 80 -9.12 5.56 6.19
C ASP A 80 -7.74 5.98 5.67
N LEU A 81 -6.79 5.05 5.61
CA LEU A 81 -5.43 5.28 5.14
C LEU A 81 -4.91 4.05 4.39
N ILE A 82 -4.22 4.27 3.28
CA ILE A 82 -3.51 3.22 2.55
C ILE A 82 -2.01 3.44 2.70
N ILE A 83 -1.30 2.37 3.03
CA ILE A 83 0.15 2.32 3.08
C ILE A 83 0.61 1.25 2.11
N PHE A 84 1.46 1.63 1.17
CA PHE A 84 2.25 0.69 0.38
C PHE A 84 3.65 0.62 1.00
N THR A 85 4.10 -0.57 1.33
CA THR A 85 5.43 -0.83 1.90
C THR A 85 6.18 -1.85 1.05
N GLY A 86 7.48 -1.69 0.95
CA GLY A 86 8.32 -2.60 0.20
C GLY A 86 9.75 -2.13 0.13
N VAL A 87 10.57 -2.87 -0.57
CA VAL A 87 11.97 -2.52 -0.84
C VAL A 87 12.09 -1.79 -2.17
N ALA A 88 13.06 -0.90 -2.26
CA ALA A 88 13.35 -0.15 -3.48
C ALA A 88 14.86 0.05 -3.64
N GLY A 89 15.31 0.15 -4.90
CA GLY A 89 16.67 0.54 -5.20
C GLY A 89 16.89 2.04 -4.94
N ALA A 90 17.98 2.38 -4.26
CA ALA A 90 18.34 3.77 -4.02
C ALA A 90 18.98 4.39 -5.29
N ALA A 91 18.30 5.37 -5.88
CA ALA A 91 18.86 6.19 -6.96
C ALA A 91 19.69 7.38 -6.43
N ASN A 92 19.40 7.83 -5.21
CA ASN A 92 20.12 8.91 -4.56
C ASN A 92 21.36 8.38 -3.84
N LYS A 93 22.53 8.92 -4.15
CA LYS A 93 23.82 8.51 -3.55
C LYS A 93 23.93 8.78 -2.05
N ASN A 94 23.08 9.64 -1.50
CA ASN A 94 23.05 9.94 -0.07
C ASN A 94 22.24 8.93 0.76
N LEU A 95 21.58 7.96 0.10
CA LEU A 95 20.85 6.89 0.77
C LEU A 95 21.76 5.69 1.00
N SER A 96 21.69 5.14 2.19
CA SER A 96 22.38 3.93 2.60
C SER A 96 21.39 2.75 2.65
N GLN A 97 21.94 1.55 2.67
CA GLN A 97 21.13 0.35 2.92
C GLN A 97 20.45 0.47 4.30
N TRP A 98 19.19 0.08 4.37
CA TRP A 98 18.31 0.17 5.54
C TRP A 98 17.73 1.54 5.85
N ASP A 99 18.00 2.56 5.04
CA ASP A 99 17.28 3.83 5.16
C ASP A 99 15.80 3.64 4.83
N ILE A 100 14.95 4.31 5.61
CA ILE A 100 13.51 4.34 5.37
C ILE A 100 13.16 5.63 4.63
N VAL A 101 12.56 5.48 3.45
CA VAL A 101 12.14 6.60 2.62
C VAL A 101 10.61 6.67 2.59
N ILE A 102 10.06 7.83 2.93
CA ILE A 102 8.65 8.15 2.76
C ILE A 102 8.53 9.07 1.55
N ALA A 103 7.88 8.58 0.48
CA ALA A 103 7.70 9.37 -0.74
C ALA A 103 6.67 10.48 -0.49
N ASN A 104 7.02 11.71 -0.84
CA ASN A 104 6.10 12.85 -0.86
C ASN A 104 5.45 13.04 -2.25
N GLU A 105 6.06 12.51 -3.31
CA GLU A 105 5.52 12.50 -4.67
C GLU A 105 5.81 11.17 -5.34
N VAL A 106 4.91 10.71 -6.18
CA VAL A 106 5.09 9.52 -7.02
C VAL A 106 4.76 9.84 -8.48
N ILE A 107 5.43 9.14 -9.41
CA ILE A 107 5.25 9.31 -10.85
C ILE A 107 5.16 7.93 -11.51
N GLN A 108 4.30 7.78 -12.49
CA GLN A 108 4.31 6.62 -13.37
C GLN A 108 5.34 6.83 -14.49
N HIS A 109 6.55 6.32 -14.28
CA HIS A 109 7.73 6.62 -15.13
C HIS A 109 7.61 6.15 -16.59
N ASP A 110 6.75 5.17 -16.86
CA ASP A 110 6.53 4.59 -18.19
C ASP A 110 5.21 5.07 -18.85
N MET A 111 4.55 6.08 -18.27
CA MET A 111 3.37 6.68 -18.91
C MET A 111 3.81 7.62 -20.05
N ASP A 112 3.39 7.28 -21.26
CA ASP A 112 3.61 8.08 -22.44
C ASP A 112 2.37 8.06 -23.33
N SER A 113 1.61 9.12 -23.31
CA SER A 113 0.36 9.30 -24.07
C SER A 113 0.50 10.38 -25.16
N ARG A 114 1.73 10.71 -25.55
CA ARG A 114 1.96 11.70 -26.63
C ARG A 114 1.38 11.22 -27.97
N PRO A 115 0.86 12.09 -28.83
CA PRO A 115 0.86 13.55 -28.70
C PRO A 115 -0.31 14.14 -27.92
N PHE A 116 -1.23 13.34 -27.37
CA PHE A 116 -2.46 13.83 -26.73
C PHE A 116 -2.21 14.47 -25.36
N PHE A 117 -1.21 13.98 -24.63
CA PHE A 117 -0.78 14.50 -23.33
C PHE A 117 0.74 14.49 -23.26
N GLU A 118 1.30 15.32 -22.42
CA GLU A 118 2.74 15.30 -22.12
C GLU A 118 3.16 13.98 -21.48
N LYS A 119 4.43 13.62 -21.67
CA LYS A 119 5.01 12.42 -21.04
C LYS A 119 4.81 12.47 -19.52
N PHE A 120 4.50 11.32 -18.93
CA PHE A 120 4.20 11.08 -17.52
C PHE A 120 2.82 11.59 -17.03
N VAL A 121 2.09 12.37 -17.82
CA VAL A 121 0.74 12.78 -17.43
C VAL A 121 -0.21 11.60 -17.47
N LEU A 122 -0.91 11.39 -16.36
CA LEU A 122 -2.00 10.41 -16.26
C LEU A 122 -3.27 11.05 -16.81
N PRO A 123 -3.79 10.61 -17.98
CA PRO A 123 -4.90 11.28 -18.67
C PRO A 123 -6.15 11.52 -17.81
N PRO A 124 -6.62 10.54 -17.02
CA PRO A 124 -7.79 10.75 -16.16
C PRO A 124 -7.60 11.83 -15.10
N LEU A 125 -6.38 11.98 -14.60
CA LEU A 125 -6.06 12.91 -13.51
C LEU A 125 -5.48 14.24 -14.01
N LYS A 126 -5.06 14.30 -15.28
CA LYS A 126 -4.38 15.46 -15.91
C LYS A 126 -3.16 15.94 -15.10
N LYS A 127 -2.47 15.02 -14.41
CA LYS A 127 -1.32 15.28 -13.56
C LYS A 127 -0.22 14.26 -13.84
N ALA A 128 1.03 14.71 -13.78
CA ALA A 128 2.21 13.83 -13.87
C ALA A 128 2.63 13.32 -12.49
N LYS A 129 2.49 14.15 -11.46
CA LYS A 129 2.86 13.81 -10.08
C LYS A 129 1.62 13.65 -9.21
N LEU A 130 1.65 12.65 -8.36
CA LEU A 130 0.65 12.37 -7.34
C LEU A 130 1.27 12.65 -5.96
N THR A 131 0.59 13.42 -5.14
CA THR A 131 0.99 13.80 -3.77
C THR A 131 0.02 13.21 -2.77
#